data_491b5220e119d77b81c69106ef496ac5
#
_entry.id   491b5220e119d77b81c69106ef496ac5
#
_cell.length_a   1.000
_cell.length_b   1.000
_cell.length_c   1.000
_cell.angle_alpha   90.00
_cell.angle_beta   90.00
_cell.angle_gamma   90.00
#
_symmetry.space_group_name_H-M   'P 1'
#
loop_
_entity.id
_entity.type
_entity.pdbx_description
1 polymer ?
#
loop_
_entity_poly.entity_id
_entity_poly.type
_entity_poly.pdbx_seq_one_letter_code
_entity_poly.pdbx_strand_id
1 'polypeptide(L)'
;MTFRDRQNIMVSSASTMALINAMDALSKVPMTTADTTWRIQEIKDAIDKGTVKEVGKYSKPDYEQIISIGAEKHVTFAVFSTMLDSVPDVYDQLTKTCNLRIMRDQSSYESHPLGRTEWIKIYGEIFDMRDKSDAVFNGQVEILNETTSKINVPEAERKTVLIFYTTSTKDTFYVRNAADYVTELVNLGGGKQVAEIGPGKSGNTKMTQEWFIQECSQADYVLYNWTSGASGVKDESLQGLIDARLGDWFKDFKAYKEGNVWRTSNDFYQKMDKMGEMVADIYKMLYGENVSDTLTYVNRLK
;
A
#
# COMPACT_ATOMS: atom_id res chain seq x y z
N MET A 1 4.35 0.54 -34.34
CA MET A 1 3.79 -0.31 -33.28
C MET A 1 2.52 0.37 -32.82
N THR A 2 1.39 -0.20 -33.13
CA THR A 2 0.09 0.38 -32.77
C THR A 2 -0.26 -0.03 -31.32
N PHE A 3 -1.10 0.74 -30.62
CA PHE A 3 -1.62 0.42 -29.29
C PHE A 3 -2.29 -0.98 -29.23
N ARG A 4 -2.77 -1.50 -30.35
CA ARG A 4 -3.38 -2.83 -30.47
C ARG A 4 -2.45 -4.01 -30.13
N ASP A 5 -1.12 -3.80 -30.20
CA ASP A 5 -0.13 -4.86 -29.88
C ASP A 5 0.10 -5.03 -28.36
N ARG A 6 -0.62 -4.31 -27.50
CA ARG A 6 -0.43 -4.27 -26.06
C ARG A 6 -1.61 -4.83 -25.27
N GLN A 7 -2.39 -5.73 -25.87
CA GLN A 7 -3.59 -6.26 -25.21
C GLN A 7 -3.27 -7.15 -23.98
N ASN A 8 -2.08 -7.74 -23.94
CA ASN A 8 -1.61 -8.52 -22.80
C ASN A 8 -0.28 -7.98 -22.31
N ILE A 9 -0.14 -7.85 -21.00
CA ILE A 9 1.08 -7.34 -20.37
C ILE A 9 1.53 -8.26 -19.23
N MET A 10 2.82 -8.26 -18.95
CA MET A 10 3.37 -8.81 -17.73
C MET A 10 3.40 -7.72 -16.65
N VAL A 11 3.05 -8.06 -15.41
CA VAL A 11 3.05 -7.11 -14.29
C VAL A 11 3.89 -7.66 -13.14
N SER A 12 4.74 -6.81 -12.56
CA SER A 12 5.62 -7.16 -11.44
C SER A 12 5.40 -6.28 -10.21
N SER A 13 4.13 -5.95 -9.91
CA SER A 13 3.79 -5.10 -8.76
C SER A 13 2.40 -5.45 -8.25
N ALA A 14 2.26 -5.69 -6.96
CA ALA A 14 0.97 -5.97 -6.35
C ALA A 14 0.01 -4.77 -6.41
N SER A 15 0.54 -3.55 -6.27
CA SER A 15 -0.24 -2.32 -6.36
C SER A 15 -0.76 -2.08 -7.78
N THR A 16 0.07 -2.33 -8.79
CA THR A 16 -0.36 -2.27 -10.21
C THR A 16 -1.44 -3.30 -10.51
N MET A 17 -1.29 -4.53 -9.99
CA MET A 17 -2.31 -5.57 -10.14
C MET A 17 -3.66 -5.15 -9.54
N ALA A 18 -3.66 -4.43 -8.40
CA ALA A 18 -4.88 -3.90 -7.80
C ALA A 18 -5.58 -2.89 -8.71
N LEU A 19 -4.84 -1.94 -9.30
CA LEU A 19 -5.39 -0.97 -10.25
C LEU A 19 -5.99 -1.65 -11.49
N ILE A 20 -5.30 -2.67 -12.01
CA ILE A 20 -5.78 -3.44 -13.17
C ILE A 20 -7.03 -4.26 -12.79
N ASN A 21 -7.05 -4.87 -11.60
CA ASN A 21 -8.20 -5.60 -11.08
C ASN A 21 -9.42 -4.69 -10.93
N ALA A 22 -9.24 -3.46 -10.45
CA ALA A 22 -10.32 -2.49 -10.27
C ALA A 22 -11.03 -2.11 -11.59
N MET A 23 -10.37 -2.33 -12.74
CA MET A 23 -10.95 -2.15 -14.07
C MET A 23 -11.53 -3.45 -14.69
N ASP A 24 -11.58 -4.56 -13.94
CA ASP A 24 -11.90 -5.91 -14.46
C ASP A 24 -10.96 -6.37 -15.59
N ALA A 25 -9.69 -6.00 -15.54
CA ALA A 25 -8.73 -6.23 -16.63
C ALA A 25 -7.69 -7.32 -16.33
N LEU A 26 -7.88 -8.16 -15.29
CA LEU A 26 -6.93 -9.25 -14.94
C LEU A 26 -6.70 -10.23 -16.09
N SER A 27 -7.69 -10.45 -16.96
CA SER A 27 -7.55 -11.30 -18.15
C SER A 27 -6.49 -10.78 -19.15
N LYS A 28 -6.06 -9.54 -19.02
CA LYS A 28 -5.00 -8.90 -19.81
C LYS A 28 -3.60 -9.11 -19.20
N VAL A 29 -3.50 -9.77 -18.04
CA VAL A 29 -2.24 -10.03 -17.34
C VAL A 29 -2.03 -11.54 -17.24
N PRO A 30 -1.49 -12.19 -18.29
CA PRO A 30 -1.30 -13.64 -18.27
C PRO A 30 -0.18 -14.12 -17.33
N MET A 31 0.71 -13.23 -16.88
CA MET A 31 1.82 -13.59 -16.00
C MET A 31 2.27 -12.44 -15.10
N THR A 32 2.79 -12.81 -13.92
CA THR A 32 3.31 -11.87 -12.91
C THR A 32 4.59 -12.40 -12.26
N THR A 33 5.49 -11.47 -11.88
CA THR A 33 6.63 -11.73 -10.99
C THR A 33 6.50 -10.96 -9.67
N ALA A 34 5.30 -10.55 -9.30
CA ALA A 34 5.07 -9.88 -8.02
C ALA A 34 5.31 -10.85 -6.87
N ASP A 35 6.34 -10.57 -6.06
CA ASP A 35 6.72 -11.38 -4.90
C ASP A 35 5.90 -10.93 -3.69
N THR A 36 4.70 -11.45 -3.56
CA THR A 36 3.77 -11.08 -2.47
C THR A 36 2.84 -12.23 -2.10
N THR A 37 2.33 -12.19 -0.87
CA THR A 37 1.17 -12.99 -0.48
C THR A 37 -0.09 -12.24 -0.88
N TRP A 38 -0.78 -12.72 -1.88
CA TRP A 38 -1.99 -12.09 -2.40
C TRP A 38 -3.11 -12.06 -1.36
N ARG A 39 -3.74 -10.89 -1.21
CA ARG A 39 -4.85 -10.64 -0.29
C ARG A 39 -6.15 -10.26 -1.01
N ILE A 40 -6.04 -9.86 -2.28
CA ILE A 40 -7.19 -9.55 -3.14
C ILE A 40 -7.69 -10.88 -3.71
N GLN A 41 -8.96 -11.22 -3.42
CA GLN A 41 -9.51 -12.54 -3.73
C GLN A 41 -9.56 -12.80 -5.24
N GLU A 42 -9.93 -11.81 -6.04
CA GLU A 42 -10.02 -11.93 -7.50
C GLU A 42 -8.66 -12.25 -8.13
N ILE A 43 -7.57 -11.69 -7.58
CA ILE A 43 -6.22 -11.98 -8.06
C ILE A 43 -5.82 -13.40 -7.65
N LYS A 44 -6.12 -13.82 -6.42
CA LYS A 44 -5.88 -15.22 -5.97
C LYS A 44 -6.62 -16.20 -6.86
N ASP A 45 -7.89 -15.96 -7.13
CA ASP A 45 -8.71 -16.81 -7.99
C ASP A 45 -8.15 -16.89 -9.41
N ALA A 46 -7.63 -15.78 -9.94
CA ALA A 46 -7.01 -15.74 -11.26
C ALA A 46 -5.71 -16.56 -11.31
N ILE A 47 -4.92 -16.54 -10.24
CA ILE A 47 -3.70 -17.36 -10.09
C ILE A 47 -4.06 -18.82 -9.92
N ASP A 48 -4.98 -19.17 -9.04
CA ASP A 48 -5.42 -20.53 -8.76
C ASP A 48 -6.04 -21.21 -10.01
N LYS A 49 -6.79 -20.43 -10.80
CA LYS A 49 -7.33 -20.88 -12.10
C LYS A 49 -6.28 -20.93 -13.22
N GLY A 50 -5.09 -20.40 -12.97
CA GLY A 50 -4.02 -20.32 -13.95
C GLY A 50 -4.23 -19.28 -15.07
N THR A 51 -5.17 -18.36 -14.91
CA THR A 51 -5.37 -17.22 -15.82
C THR A 51 -4.19 -16.25 -15.72
N VAL A 52 -3.69 -16.05 -14.50
CA VAL A 52 -2.44 -15.33 -14.21
C VAL A 52 -1.42 -16.36 -13.73
N LYS A 53 -0.27 -16.46 -14.36
CA LYS A 53 0.83 -17.37 -13.96
C LYS A 53 1.86 -16.59 -13.14
N GLU A 54 2.26 -17.14 -12.01
CA GLU A 54 3.43 -16.64 -11.28
C GLU A 54 4.69 -17.21 -11.94
N VAL A 55 5.52 -16.33 -12.49
CA VAL A 55 6.73 -16.70 -13.24
C VAL A 55 8.00 -16.27 -12.50
N GLY A 56 8.11 -16.70 -11.26
CA GLY A 56 9.21 -16.38 -10.36
C GLY A 56 9.03 -15.01 -9.67
N LYS A 57 10.12 -14.50 -9.12
CA LYS A 57 10.17 -13.20 -8.42
C LYS A 57 10.78 -12.13 -9.32
N TYR A 58 10.49 -10.84 -9.04
CA TYR A 58 11.06 -9.73 -9.81
C TYR A 58 12.60 -9.76 -9.89
N SER A 59 13.26 -10.27 -8.83
CA SER A 59 14.73 -10.39 -8.76
C SER A 59 15.28 -11.72 -9.26
N LYS A 60 14.42 -12.70 -9.51
CA LYS A 60 14.75 -14.04 -10.04
C LYS A 60 13.58 -14.58 -10.88
N PRO A 61 13.31 -13.99 -12.05
CA PRO A 61 12.24 -14.45 -12.94
C PRO A 61 12.57 -15.82 -13.55
N ASP A 62 11.53 -16.55 -13.90
CA ASP A 62 11.63 -17.74 -14.75
C ASP A 62 11.56 -17.32 -16.22
N TYR A 63 12.72 -17.10 -16.83
CA TYR A 63 12.82 -16.61 -18.20
C TYR A 63 12.24 -17.58 -19.23
N GLU A 64 12.33 -18.88 -19.01
CA GLU A 64 11.78 -19.90 -19.92
C GLU A 64 10.27 -19.82 -19.96
N GLN A 65 9.63 -19.73 -18.80
CA GLN A 65 8.19 -19.54 -18.70
C GLN A 65 7.74 -18.19 -19.30
N ILE A 66 8.48 -17.11 -19.03
CA ILE A 66 8.18 -15.80 -19.60
C ILE A 66 8.20 -15.82 -21.12
N ILE A 67 9.20 -16.46 -21.73
CA ILE A 67 9.33 -16.60 -23.19
C ILE A 67 8.17 -17.44 -23.73
N SER A 68 7.88 -18.58 -23.11
CA SER A 68 6.82 -19.50 -23.54
C SER A 68 5.44 -18.85 -23.50
N ILE A 69 5.06 -18.25 -22.36
CA ILE A 69 3.78 -17.55 -22.20
C ILE A 69 3.74 -16.29 -23.08
N GLY A 70 4.86 -15.58 -23.16
CA GLY A 70 5.00 -14.40 -24.00
C GLY A 70 4.73 -14.69 -25.47
N ALA A 71 5.22 -15.81 -25.99
CA ALA A 71 4.94 -16.25 -27.36
C ALA A 71 3.47 -16.67 -27.54
N GLU A 72 2.92 -17.46 -26.60
CA GLU A 72 1.53 -17.94 -26.67
C GLU A 72 0.51 -16.79 -26.54
N LYS A 73 0.72 -15.89 -25.61
CA LYS A 73 -0.23 -14.79 -25.29
C LYS A 73 0.13 -13.45 -25.94
N HIS A 74 1.15 -13.42 -26.81
CA HIS A 74 1.63 -12.21 -27.49
C HIS A 74 2.00 -11.08 -26.53
N VAL A 75 2.70 -11.40 -25.42
CA VAL A 75 3.17 -10.42 -24.45
C VAL A 75 4.52 -9.86 -24.89
N THR A 76 4.57 -8.58 -25.22
CA THR A 76 5.78 -7.85 -25.61
C THR A 76 6.07 -6.65 -24.71
N PHE A 77 5.22 -6.44 -23.70
CA PHE A 77 5.28 -5.30 -22.80
C PHE A 77 5.13 -5.74 -21.35
N ALA A 78 5.93 -5.15 -20.47
CA ALA A 78 5.89 -5.44 -19.05
C ALA A 78 5.91 -4.15 -18.22
N VAL A 79 5.25 -4.20 -17.05
CA VAL A 79 5.24 -3.13 -16.05
C VAL A 79 5.95 -3.64 -14.81
N PHE A 80 7.00 -2.94 -14.42
CA PHE A 80 7.78 -3.24 -13.21
C PHE A 80 7.84 -2.02 -12.30
N SER A 81 7.84 -2.24 -11.00
CA SER A 81 8.19 -1.19 -10.05
C SER A 81 9.66 -0.81 -10.19
N THR A 82 10.06 0.29 -9.56
CA THR A 82 11.44 0.77 -9.52
C THR A 82 12.40 -0.19 -8.80
N MET A 83 11.89 -1.21 -8.10
CA MET A 83 12.74 -2.28 -7.54
C MET A 83 13.57 -3.01 -8.59
N LEU A 84 13.13 -3.03 -9.85
CA LEU A 84 13.92 -3.61 -10.96
C LEU A 84 15.27 -2.89 -11.16
N ASP A 85 15.38 -1.63 -10.76
CA ASP A 85 16.64 -0.85 -10.91
C ASP A 85 17.75 -1.36 -9.97
N SER A 86 17.39 -2.10 -8.92
CA SER A 86 18.36 -2.77 -8.03
C SER A 86 18.94 -4.07 -8.59
N VAL A 87 18.41 -4.56 -9.72
CA VAL A 87 18.81 -5.83 -10.36
C VAL A 87 19.01 -5.66 -11.87
N PRO A 88 20.03 -4.89 -12.31
CA PRO A 88 20.24 -4.53 -13.71
C PRO A 88 20.40 -5.73 -14.64
N ASP A 89 20.99 -6.83 -14.18
CA ASP A 89 21.15 -8.05 -14.97
C ASP A 89 19.78 -8.68 -15.32
N VAL A 90 18.81 -8.59 -14.42
CA VAL A 90 17.43 -9.03 -14.68
C VAL A 90 16.78 -8.16 -15.74
N TYR A 91 16.95 -6.85 -15.66
CA TYR A 91 16.46 -5.94 -16.69
C TYR A 91 17.02 -6.30 -18.08
N ASP A 92 18.33 -6.56 -18.16
CA ASP A 92 18.99 -6.94 -19.40
C ASP A 92 18.44 -8.26 -19.97
N GLN A 93 18.23 -9.27 -19.13
CA GLN A 93 17.65 -10.55 -19.55
C GLN A 93 16.20 -10.38 -20.05
N LEU A 94 15.39 -9.64 -19.33
CA LEU A 94 13.99 -9.39 -19.71
C LEU A 94 13.90 -8.65 -21.05
N THR A 95 14.79 -7.68 -21.30
CA THR A 95 14.73 -6.88 -22.53
C THR A 95 15.43 -7.55 -23.72
N LYS A 96 16.60 -8.19 -23.51
CA LYS A 96 17.41 -8.76 -24.58
C LYS A 96 17.04 -10.20 -24.91
N THR A 97 16.71 -11.01 -23.89
CA THR A 97 16.41 -12.44 -24.05
C THR A 97 14.91 -12.70 -24.18
N CYS A 98 14.08 -12.09 -23.29
CA CYS A 98 12.63 -12.25 -23.37
C CYS A 98 11.96 -11.26 -24.33
N ASN A 99 12.71 -10.32 -24.93
CA ASN A 99 12.24 -9.32 -25.87
C ASN A 99 11.08 -8.46 -25.35
N LEU A 100 11.09 -8.15 -24.03
CA LEU A 100 10.06 -7.34 -23.39
C LEU A 100 10.45 -5.86 -23.42
N ARG A 101 9.50 -4.99 -23.71
CA ARG A 101 9.60 -3.55 -23.45
C ARG A 101 9.10 -3.28 -22.06
N ILE A 102 9.88 -2.56 -21.26
CA ILE A 102 9.56 -2.39 -19.84
C ILE A 102 9.22 -0.94 -19.53
N MET A 103 8.06 -0.72 -18.94
CA MET A 103 7.67 0.52 -18.29
C MET A 103 8.01 0.44 -16.80
N ARG A 104 8.57 1.52 -16.25
CA ARG A 104 8.74 1.69 -14.80
C ARG A 104 7.49 2.33 -14.22
N ASP A 105 6.79 1.61 -13.36
CA ASP A 105 5.73 2.16 -12.51
C ASP A 105 6.39 2.91 -11.35
N GLN A 106 6.13 4.20 -11.27
CA GLN A 106 6.62 5.08 -10.22
C GLN A 106 5.53 5.51 -9.24
N SER A 107 4.36 4.88 -9.28
CA SER A 107 3.23 5.18 -8.41
C SER A 107 3.58 5.19 -6.92
N SER A 108 4.58 4.38 -6.51
CA SER A 108 5.06 4.33 -5.14
C SER A 108 5.79 5.61 -4.68
N TYR A 109 6.19 6.49 -5.59
CA TYR A 109 6.80 7.78 -5.26
C TYR A 109 5.79 8.92 -5.14
N GLU A 110 4.54 8.70 -5.53
CA GLU A 110 3.49 9.70 -5.32
C GLU A 110 3.26 9.92 -3.83
N SER A 111 3.42 11.16 -3.39
CA SER A 111 3.18 11.55 -1.98
C SER A 111 1.69 11.71 -1.67
N HIS A 112 0.91 12.18 -2.66
CA HIS A 112 -0.54 12.31 -2.50
C HIS A 112 -1.23 10.97 -2.78
N PRO A 113 -2.11 10.48 -1.88
CA PRO A 113 -2.78 9.18 -2.05
C PRO A 113 -3.51 9.02 -3.38
N LEU A 114 -4.28 10.02 -3.81
CA LEU A 114 -4.94 9.97 -5.12
C LEU A 114 -3.98 9.96 -6.31
N GLY A 115 -2.78 10.55 -6.18
CA GLY A 115 -1.74 10.43 -7.21
C GLY A 115 -1.38 8.98 -7.48
N ARG A 116 -1.33 8.15 -6.42
CA ARG A 116 -1.12 6.70 -6.56
C ARG A 116 -2.25 6.02 -7.31
N THR A 117 -3.50 6.35 -6.99
CA THR A 117 -4.68 5.80 -7.69
C THR A 117 -4.75 6.31 -9.13
N GLU A 118 -4.32 7.54 -9.41
CA GLU A 118 -4.38 8.14 -10.76
C GLU A 118 -3.58 7.37 -11.80
N TRP A 119 -2.57 6.59 -11.40
CA TRP A 119 -1.84 5.69 -12.29
C TRP A 119 -2.75 4.69 -13.01
N ILE A 120 -3.96 4.44 -12.49
CA ILE A 120 -4.97 3.61 -13.16
C ILE A 120 -5.29 4.10 -14.58
N LYS A 121 -5.21 5.43 -14.82
CA LYS A 121 -5.49 6.04 -16.13
C LYS A 121 -4.49 5.59 -17.18
N ILE A 122 -3.22 5.39 -16.79
CA ILE A 122 -2.19 4.85 -17.70
C ILE A 122 -2.58 3.45 -18.15
N TYR A 123 -3.06 2.62 -17.23
CA TYR A 123 -3.52 1.26 -17.55
C TYR A 123 -4.82 1.27 -18.33
N GLY A 124 -5.71 2.23 -18.09
CA GLY A 124 -6.88 2.49 -18.90
C GLY A 124 -6.54 2.77 -20.37
N GLU A 125 -5.49 3.59 -20.62
CA GLU A 125 -4.97 3.85 -21.97
C GLU A 125 -4.32 2.61 -22.62
N ILE A 126 -3.55 1.83 -21.81
CA ILE A 126 -2.89 0.61 -22.32
C ILE A 126 -3.92 -0.42 -22.78
N PHE A 127 -5.02 -0.55 -22.08
CA PHE A 127 -6.04 -1.58 -22.34
C PHE A 127 -7.24 -1.09 -23.15
N ASP A 128 -7.26 0.19 -23.55
CA ASP A 128 -8.43 0.84 -24.19
C ASP A 128 -9.70 0.76 -23.32
N MET A 129 -9.51 1.02 -22.02
CA MET A 129 -10.54 0.97 -20.97
C MET A 129 -10.62 2.29 -20.18
N ARG A 130 -10.48 3.42 -20.88
CA ARG A 130 -10.45 4.77 -20.29
C ARG A 130 -11.65 5.04 -19.40
N ASP A 131 -12.86 4.74 -19.89
CA ASP A 131 -14.09 5.01 -19.12
C ASP A 131 -14.11 4.28 -17.77
N LYS A 132 -13.59 3.04 -17.72
CA LYS A 132 -13.48 2.29 -16.47
C LYS A 132 -12.43 2.89 -15.53
N SER A 133 -11.26 3.24 -16.05
CA SER A 133 -10.21 3.85 -15.22
C SER A 133 -10.65 5.19 -14.66
N ASP A 134 -11.32 6.02 -15.45
CA ASP A 134 -11.86 7.30 -15.03
C ASP A 134 -12.97 7.13 -13.98
N ALA A 135 -13.86 6.16 -14.16
CA ALA A 135 -14.93 5.87 -13.19
C ALA A 135 -14.34 5.46 -11.81
N VAL A 136 -13.34 4.56 -11.79
CA VAL A 136 -12.69 4.15 -10.55
C VAL A 136 -11.98 5.33 -9.89
N PHE A 137 -11.18 6.10 -10.64
CA PHE A 137 -10.46 7.24 -10.10
C PHE A 137 -11.41 8.31 -9.56
N ASN A 138 -12.40 8.71 -10.35
CA ASN A 138 -13.36 9.76 -9.96
C ASN A 138 -14.17 9.36 -8.73
N GLY A 139 -14.55 8.08 -8.60
CA GLY A 139 -15.21 7.58 -7.38
C GLY A 139 -14.34 7.76 -6.13
N GLN A 140 -13.02 7.56 -6.22
CA GLN A 140 -12.12 7.80 -5.08
C GLN A 140 -11.95 9.30 -4.79
N VAL A 141 -11.97 10.16 -5.82
CA VAL A 141 -11.97 11.63 -5.65
C VAL A 141 -13.24 12.10 -4.95
N GLU A 142 -14.41 11.59 -5.34
CA GLU A 142 -15.69 11.93 -4.71
C GLU A 142 -15.69 11.56 -3.22
N ILE A 143 -15.28 10.33 -2.87
CA ILE A 143 -15.19 9.87 -1.47
C ILE A 143 -14.23 10.75 -0.67
N LEU A 144 -13.07 11.12 -1.23
CA LEU A 144 -12.13 12.01 -0.57
C LEU A 144 -12.76 13.39 -0.31
N ASN A 145 -13.40 13.99 -1.33
CA ASN A 145 -14.03 15.31 -1.22
C ASN A 145 -15.16 15.32 -0.18
N GLU A 146 -16.02 14.29 -0.19
CA GLU A 146 -17.05 14.12 0.82
C GLU A 146 -16.47 14.00 2.23
N THR A 147 -15.37 13.27 2.38
CA THR A 147 -14.73 13.06 3.67
C THR A 147 -14.11 14.34 4.18
N THR A 148 -13.31 15.03 3.36
CA THR A 148 -12.62 16.27 3.75
C THR A 148 -13.58 17.39 4.05
N SER A 149 -14.73 17.46 3.37
CA SER A 149 -15.77 18.46 3.64
C SER A 149 -16.40 18.35 5.04
N LYS A 150 -16.28 17.19 5.69
CA LYS A 150 -16.78 16.95 7.06
C LYS A 150 -15.80 17.40 8.14
N ILE A 151 -14.56 17.72 7.78
CA ILE A 151 -13.51 18.09 8.73
C ILE A 151 -13.66 19.57 9.09
N ASN A 152 -14.27 19.81 10.26
CA ASN A 152 -14.50 21.18 10.79
C ASN A 152 -13.58 21.51 11.98
N VAL A 153 -12.45 20.80 12.11
CA VAL A 153 -11.50 20.96 13.21
C VAL A 153 -10.30 21.77 12.72
N PRO A 154 -9.95 22.90 13.36
CA PRO A 154 -8.73 23.64 13.04
C PRO A 154 -7.50 22.73 13.13
N GLU A 155 -6.51 22.94 12.28
CA GLU A 155 -5.31 22.09 12.20
C GLU A 155 -4.59 21.96 13.56
N ALA A 156 -4.51 23.05 14.33
CA ALA A 156 -3.90 23.03 15.66
C ALA A 156 -4.60 22.10 16.66
N GLU A 157 -5.91 21.89 16.49
CA GLU A 157 -6.75 21.07 17.39
C GLU A 157 -6.95 19.63 16.89
N ARG A 158 -6.40 19.28 15.71
CA ARG A 158 -6.52 17.95 15.16
C ARG A 158 -5.88 16.90 16.06
N LYS A 159 -6.49 15.70 16.06
CA LYS A 159 -5.95 14.55 16.78
C LYS A 159 -4.57 14.17 16.27
N THR A 160 -3.65 13.94 17.19
CA THR A 160 -2.30 13.48 16.86
C THR A 160 -2.26 11.99 16.64
N VAL A 161 -1.61 11.55 15.57
CA VAL A 161 -1.49 10.13 15.20
C VAL A 161 -0.02 9.74 15.10
N LEU A 162 0.36 8.69 15.82
CA LEU A 162 1.65 8.04 15.68
C LEU A 162 1.53 6.90 14.66
N ILE A 163 2.26 6.99 13.55
CA ILE A 163 2.26 5.97 12.49
C ILE A 163 3.62 5.29 12.48
N PHE A 164 3.67 4.02 12.87
CA PHE A 164 4.95 3.31 12.98
C PHE A 164 4.82 1.80 12.79
N TYR A 165 5.95 1.14 12.70
CA TYR A 165 6.10 -0.31 12.89
C TYR A 165 7.45 -0.63 13.54
N THR A 166 7.57 -1.85 14.06
CA THR A 166 8.83 -2.43 14.50
C THR A 166 9.10 -3.73 13.73
N THR A 167 10.35 -4.13 13.65
CA THR A 167 10.75 -5.44 13.15
C THR A 167 10.99 -6.42 14.33
N SER A 168 11.58 -7.58 14.05
CA SER A 168 11.99 -8.52 15.09
C SER A 168 13.04 -7.95 16.07
N THR A 169 13.69 -6.85 15.76
CA THR A 169 14.62 -6.13 16.64
C THR A 169 13.82 -5.20 17.55
N LYS A 170 13.70 -5.54 18.83
CA LYS A 170 12.81 -4.89 19.81
C LYS A 170 13.06 -3.38 20.01
N ASP A 171 14.27 -2.91 19.81
CA ASP A 171 14.65 -1.52 20.15
C ASP A 171 14.69 -0.59 18.92
N THR A 172 14.07 -1.00 17.82
CA THR A 172 14.08 -0.23 16.58
C THR A 172 12.67 0.06 16.10
N PHE A 173 12.35 1.35 16.04
CA PHE A 173 11.04 1.87 15.62
C PHE A 173 11.19 2.59 14.28
N TYR A 174 10.37 2.21 13.32
CA TYR A 174 10.31 2.85 12.01
C TYR A 174 9.07 3.74 11.98
N VAL A 175 9.27 5.03 12.15
CA VAL A 175 8.19 6.02 12.17
C VAL A 175 8.05 6.66 10.80
N ARG A 176 6.82 6.82 10.32
CA ARG A 176 6.54 7.42 9.01
C ARG A 176 7.03 8.86 8.97
N ASN A 177 7.62 9.23 7.83
CA ASN A 177 8.07 10.59 7.57
C ASN A 177 6.91 11.51 7.17
N ALA A 178 7.10 12.81 7.30
CA ALA A 178 6.06 13.81 7.09
C ALA A 178 5.51 13.83 5.65
N ALA A 179 6.35 13.58 4.63
CA ALA A 179 5.91 13.54 3.23
C ALA A 179 5.59 12.11 2.74
N ASP A 180 5.42 11.13 3.65
CA ASP A 180 4.97 9.79 3.26
C ASP A 180 3.45 9.79 3.01
N TYR A 181 3.00 9.03 2.00
CA TYR A 181 1.58 9.00 1.63
C TYR A 181 0.66 8.47 2.75
N VAL A 182 1.15 7.61 3.65
CA VAL A 182 0.35 7.14 4.80
C VAL A 182 0.16 8.28 5.81
N THR A 183 1.17 9.13 5.98
CA THR A 183 1.02 10.37 6.76
C THR A 183 0.01 11.29 6.10
N GLU A 184 0.04 11.41 4.77
CA GLU A 184 -0.92 12.23 4.03
C GLU A 184 -2.34 11.65 4.09
N LEU A 185 -2.53 10.32 4.11
CA LEU A 185 -3.85 9.71 4.39
C LEU A 185 -4.40 10.19 5.75
N VAL A 186 -3.55 10.27 6.77
CA VAL A 186 -3.94 10.76 8.10
C VAL A 186 -4.28 12.25 8.07
N ASN A 187 -3.48 13.07 7.40
CA ASN A 187 -3.73 14.50 7.26
C ASN A 187 -5.06 14.78 6.55
N LEU A 188 -5.32 14.09 5.44
CA LEU A 188 -6.56 14.17 4.68
C LEU A 188 -7.77 13.64 5.46
N GLY A 189 -7.56 12.66 6.35
CA GLY A 189 -8.58 12.16 7.29
C GLY A 189 -8.83 13.08 8.49
N GLY A 190 -8.17 14.25 8.55
CA GLY A 190 -8.35 15.24 9.60
C GLY A 190 -7.44 15.05 10.82
N GLY A 191 -6.49 14.13 10.78
CA GLY A 191 -5.46 13.98 11.80
C GLY A 191 -4.24 14.88 11.54
N LYS A 192 -3.25 14.73 12.39
CA LYS A 192 -1.89 15.25 12.19
C LYS A 192 -0.86 14.29 12.79
N GLN A 193 0.33 14.30 12.26
CA GLN A 193 1.42 13.50 12.83
C GLN A 193 1.77 14.00 14.24
N VAL A 194 2.08 13.06 15.18
CA VAL A 194 2.41 13.41 16.58
C VAL A 194 3.67 14.27 16.69
N ALA A 195 4.64 14.06 15.81
CA ALA A 195 5.86 14.86 15.72
C ALA A 195 6.27 14.96 14.24
N GLU A 196 6.84 16.07 13.83
CA GLU A 196 7.37 16.23 12.46
C GLU A 196 8.65 15.41 12.30
N ILE A 197 8.56 14.32 11.54
CA ILE A 197 9.66 13.38 11.33
C ILE A 197 10.04 13.39 9.86
N GLY A 198 11.32 13.62 9.58
CA GLY A 198 11.85 13.62 8.22
C GLY A 198 11.11 14.59 7.29
N PRO A 199 11.10 15.90 7.57
CA PRO A 199 10.40 16.88 6.75
C PRO A 199 10.82 16.78 5.29
N GLY A 200 9.85 16.79 4.37
CA GLY A 200 10.09 16.64 2.93
C GLY A 200 10.55 15.26 2.47
N LYS A 201 10.64 14.27 3.37
CA LYS A 201 11.01 12.88 3.02
C LYS A 201 9.78 11.98 3.01
N SER A 202 9.77 11.03 2.08
CA SER A 202 8.85 9.88 2.09
C SER A 202 9.47 8.69 2.86
N GLY A 203 8.69 7.63 3.09
CA GLY A 203 9.14 6.41 3.76
C GLY A 203 9.20 6.56 5.28
N ASN A 204 10.23 5.98 5.88
CA ASN A 204 10.33 5.92 7.35
C ASN A 204 11.69 6.39 7.83
N THR A 205 11.72 6.94 9.03
CA THR A 205 12.96 7.18 9.78
C THR A 205 13.07 6.19 10.93
N LYS A 206 14.27 5.65 11.10
CA LYS A 206 14.59 4.71 12.18
C LYS A 206 14.87 5.49 13.47
N MET A 207 14.17 5.14 14.56
CA MET A 207 14.27 5.78 15.87
C MET A 207 14.69 4.80 16.96
N THR A 208 15.38 5.32 17.98
CA THR A 208 15.64 4.58 19.22
C THR A 208 14.39 4.55 20.10
N GLN A 209 14.32 3.62 21.02
CA GLN A 209 13.20 3.51 21.96
C GLN A 209 13.06 4.76 22.85
N GLU A 210 14.16 5.32 23.31
CA GLU A 210 14.17 6.52 24.17
C GLU A 210 13.51 7.71 23.43
N TRP A 211 13.95 7.99 22.21
CA TRP A 211 13.36 9.05 21.39
C TRP A 211 11.87 8.79 21.12
N PHE A 212 11.55 7.56 20.78
CA PHE A 212 10.18 7.14 20.47
C PHE A 212 9.23 7.34 21.64
N ILE A 213 9.66 6.99 22.87
CA ILE A 213 8.87 7.21 24.09
C ILE A 213 8.73 8.71 24.36
N GLN A 214 9.84 9.46 24.31
CA GLN A 214 9.85 10.89 24.60
C GLN A 214 8.92 11.67 23.68
N GLU A 215 9.01 11.47 22.37
CA GLU A 215 8.31 12.29 21.38
C GLU A 215 6.90 11.78 21.04
N CYS A 216 6.64 10.47 21.23
CA CYS A 216 5.43 9.86 20.70
C CYS A 216 4.44 9.36 21.76
N SER A 217 4.82 9.30 23.05
CA SER A 217 3.96 8.72 24.09
C SER A 217 2.64 9.47 24.33
N GLN A 218 2.58 10.74 23.92
CA GLN A 218 1.40 11.60 24.08
C GLN A 218 0.49 11.63 22.84
N ALA A 219 0.74 10.79 21.82
CA ALA A 219 -0.14 10.67 20.67
C ALA A 219 -1.57 10.31 21.09
N ASP A 220 -2.57 10.97 20.53
CA ASP A 220 -4.00 10.66 20.77
C ASP A 220 -4.36 9.28 20.20
N TYR A 221 -3.77 8.92 19.06
CA TYR A 221 -3.99 7.67 18.34
C TYR A 221 -2.65 7.04 17.93
N VAL A 222 -2.67 5.72 17.88
CA VAL A 222 -1.61 4.91 17.24
C VAL A 222 -2.22 4.19 16.04
N LEU A 223 -1.56 4.31 14.89
CA LEU A 223 -1.80 3.49 13.72
C LEU A 223 -0.57 2.61 13.44
N TYR A 224 -0.61 1.39 13.92
CA TYR A 224 0.47 0.42 13.72
C TYR A 224 0.41 -0.14 12.29
N ASN A 225 1.52 -0.02 11.55
CA ASN A 225 1.63 -0.58 10.21
C ASN A 225 1.79 -2.10 10.29
N TRP A 226 0.67 -2.81 10.26
CA TRP A 226 0.60 -4.25 10.49
C TRP A 226 1.37 -5.05 9.45
N THR A 227 1.22 -4.70 8.18
CA THR A 227 1.86 -5.41 7.06
C THR A 227 3.38 -5.43 7.16
N SER A 228 3.99 -4.35 7.63
CA SER A 228 5.45 -4.25 7.78
C SER A 228 5.96 -4.76 9.11
N GLY A 229 5.17 -4.68 10.19
CA GLY A 229 5.63 -4.90 11.56
C GLY A 229 5.19 -6.22 12.20
N ALA A 230 4.18 -6.91 11.64
CA ALA A 230 3.59 -8.07 12.28
C ALA A 230 4.09 -9.42 11.76
N SER A 231 5.11 -9.45 10.91
CA SER A 231 5.69 -10.72 10.43
C SER A 231 6.14 -11.59 11.61
N GLY A 232 5.49 -12.74 11.80
CA GLY A 232 5.76 -13.66 12.90
C GLY A 232 5.05 -13.34 14.23
N VAL A 233 4.21 -12.31 14.29
CA VAL A 233 3.26 -12.10 15.38
C VAL A 233 2.13 -13.10 15.21
N LYS A 234 2.00 -14.05 16.15
CA LYS A 234 1.01 -15.13 16.08
C LYS A 234 -0.34 -14.73 16.65
N ASP A 235 -0.31 -13.94 17.71
CA ASP A 235 -1.49 -13.37 18.35
C ASP A 235 -1.71 -11.95 17.82
N GLU A 236 -2.76 -11.77 17.03
CA GLU A 236 -3.10 -10.49 16.40
C GLU A 236 -3.83 -9.51 17.35
N SER A 237 -3.84 -9.80 18.67
CA SER A 237 -4.34 -8.90 19.70
C SER A 237 -3.33 -7.79 20.03
N LEU A 238 -3.77 -6.77 20.76
CA LEU A 238 -2.88 -5.74 21.29
C LEU A 238 -1.84 -6.31 22.25
N GLN A 239 -2.25 -7.24 23.12
CA GLN A 239 -1.32 -7.90 24.04
C GLN A 239 -0.30 -8.74 23.26
N GLY A 240 -0.71 -9.49 22.25
CA GLY A 240 0.21 -10.25 21.40
C GLY A 240 1.23 -9.38 20.68
N LEU A 241 0.84 -8.17 20.22
CA LEU A 241 1.76 -7.18 19.64
C LEU A 241 2.74 -6.65 20.70
N ILE A 242 2.26 -6.34 21.93
CA ILE A 242 3.10 -5.88 23.04
C ILE A 242 4.15 -6.94 23.38
N ASP A 243 3.74 -8.19 23.55
CA ASP A 243 4.63 -9.28 23.93
C ASP A 243 5.69 -9.59 22.85
N ALA A 244 5.27 -9.53 21.60
CA ALA A 244 6.14 -9.87 20.47
C ALA A 244 7.06 -8.73 20.03
N ARG A 245 6.66 -7.45 20.19
CA ARG A 245 7.30 -6.32 19.52
C ARG A 245 7.57 -5.09 20.39
N LEU A 246 6.66 -4.71 21.28
CA LEU A 246 6.72 -3.42 21.95
C LEU A 246 7.31 -3.53 23.36
N GLY A 247 6.71 -4.31 24.22
CA GLY A 247 7.04 -4.40 25.66
C GLY A 247 6.05 -3.61 26.52
N ASP A 248 6.09 -3.88 27.83
CA ASP A 248 5.10 -3.34 28.77
C ASP A 248 5.11 -1.81 28.91
N TRP A 249 6.22 -1.15 28.60
CA TRP A 249 6.33 0.32 28.59
C TRP A 249 5.33 1.00 27.65
N PHE A 250 4.86 0.30 26.60
CA PHE A 250 3.86 0.82 25.67
C PHE A 250 2.50 1.07 26.34
N LYS A 251 2.22 0.36 27.45
CA LYS A 251 1.01 0.56 28.25
C LYS A 251 0.92 1.95 28.88
N ASP A 252 2.05 2.67 28.95
CA ASP A 252 2.09 4.05 29.44
C ASP A 252 1.70 5.10 28.39
N PHE A 253 1.61 4.72 27.14
CA PHE A 253 1.19 5.63 26.06
C PHE A 253 -0.27 6.09 26.24
N LYS A 254 -0.53 7.36 25.93
CA LYS A 254 -1.88 7.94 25.98
C LYS A 254 -2.86 7.11 25.15
N ALA A 255 -2.50 6.83 23.91
CA ALA A 255 -3.35 6.06 23.00
C ALA A 255 -3.70 4.65 23.55
N TYR A 256 -2.78 3.99 24.26
CA TYR A 256 -3.09 2.72 24.91
C TYR A 256 -4.12 2.89 26.02
N LYS A 257 -3.90 3.86 26.93
CA LYS A 257 -4.79 4.13 28.09
C LYS A 257 -6.21 4.52 27.65
N GLU A 258 -6.32 5.18 26.50
CA GLU A 258 -7.60 5.63 25.93
C GLU A 258 -8.23 4.60 24.97
N GLY A 259 -7.59 3.45 24.71
CA GLY A 259 -8.09 2.42 23.80
C GLY A 259 -8.04 2.83 22.33
N ASN A 260 -7.13 3.72 21.95
CA ASN A 260 -6.96 4.31 20.62
C ASN A 260 -5.77 3.72 19.86
N VAL A 261 -5.51 2.42 20.04
CA VAL A 261 -4.48 1.70 19.28
C VAL A 261 -5.14 0.96 18.13
N TRP A 262 -4.73 1.33 16.91
CA TRP A 262 -5.26 0.78 15.66
C TRP A 262 -4.13 0.19 14.83
N ARG A 263 -4.48 -0.67 13.91
CA ARG A 263 -3.56 -1.24 12.92
C ARG A 263 -4.10 -1.09 11.50
N THR A 264 -3.22 -1.08 10.50
CA THR A 264 -3.63 -1.22 9.11
C THR A 264 -4.14 -2.63 8.83
N SER A 265 -5.04 -2.79 7.86
CA SER A 265 -5.47 -4.11 7.37
C SER A 265 -4.30 -4.87 6.74
N ASN A 266 -4.45 -6.19 6.61
CA ASN A 266 -3.41 -7.06 6.04
C ASN A 266 -3.18 -6.81 4.54
N ASP A 267 -4.14 -6.23 3.84
CA ASP A 267 -4.11 -5.91 2.41
C ASP A 267 -3.87 -4.43 2.09
N PHE A 268 -3.61 -3.61 3.11
CA PHE A 268 -3.50 -2.14 3.01
C PHE A 268 -2.64 -1.68 1.81
N TYR A 269 -1.46 -2.30 1.61
CA TYR A 269 -0.56 -1.93 0.51
C TYR A 269 -0.95 -2.52 -0.86
N GLN A 270 -1.92 -3.42 -0.88
CA GLN A 270 -2.43 -4.00 -2.14
C GLN A 270 -3.70 -3.28 -2.62
N LYS A 271 -4.17 -2.24 -1.93
CA LYS A 271 -5.41 -1.53 -2.20
C LYS A 271 -5.15 -0.10 -2.72
N MET A 272 -4.23 0.03 -3.66
CA MET A 272 -3.89 1.34 -4.26
C MET A 272 -5.08 1.98 -5.00
N ASP A 273 -6.03 1.20 -5.42
CA ASP A 273 -7.29 1.60 -6.03
C ASP A 273 -8.31 2.20 -5.04
N LYS A 274 -8.00 2.22 -3.72
CA LYS A 274 -8.94 2.53 -2.63
C LYS A 274 -8.49 3.68 -1.73
N MET A 275 -7.70 4.61 -2.23
CA MET A 275 -7.10 5.66 -1.40
C MET A 275 -8.12 6.63 -0.80
N GLY A 276 -9.20 6.98 -1.52
CA GLY A 276 -10.27 7.81 -0.97
C GLY A 276 -11.02 7.09 0.17
N GLU A 277 -11.30 5.80 0.01
CA GLU A 277 -11.92 4.97 1.03
C GLU A 277 -11.03 4.83 2.28
N MET A 278 -9.71 4.73 2.12
CA MET A 278 -8.76 4.69 3.24
C MET A 278 -8.80 6.00 4.05
N VAL A 279 -8.88 7.14 3.38
CA VAL A 279 -9.06 8.44 4.06
C VAL A 279 -10.37 8.48 4.83
N ALA A 280 -11.46 7.96 4.25
CA ALA A 280 -12.76 7.89 4.92
C ALA A 280 -12.72 7.00 6.18
N ASP A 281 -12.01 5.87 6.15
CA ASP A 281 -11.85 5.01 7.31
C ASP A 281 -10.99 5.67 8.40
N ILE A 282 -9.94 6.40 8.03
CA ILE A 282 -9.13 7.17 8.98
C ILE A 282 -9.96 8.30 9.60
N TYR A 283 -10.78 9.01 8.82
CA TYR A 283 -11.72 10.00 9.36
C TYR A 283 -12.68 9.38 10.39
N LYS A 284 -13.27 8.22 10.09
CA LYS A 284 -14.12 7.50 11.02
C LYS A 284 -13.39 7.06 12.28
N MET A 285 -12.14 6.59 12.14
CA MET A 285 -11.28 6.24 13.28
C MET A 285 -11.08 7.42 14.23
N LEU A 286 -10.88 8.63 13.68
CA LEU A 286 -10.57 9.83 14.46
C LEU A 286 -11.80 10.54 15.02
N TYR A 287 -12.91 10.56 14.29
CA TYR A 287 -14.07 11.42 14.56
C TYR A 287 -15.41 10.69 14.53
N GLY A 288 -15.44 9.40 14.20
CA GLY A 288 -16.70 8.64 14.15
C GLY A 288 -17.32 8.44 15.54
N GLU A 289 -18.63 8.67 15.65
CA GLU A 289 -19.40 8.29 16.84
C GLU A 289 -19.66 6.77 16.82
N ASN A 290 -19.42 6.09 17.94
CA ASN A 290 -19.64 4.63 18.09
C ASN A 290 -18.96 3.82 16.95
N VAL A 291 -17.74 4.20 16.59
CA VAL A 291 -17.01 3.58 15.48
C VAL A 291 -16.79 2.08 15.74
N SER A 292 -17.05 1.27 14.72
CA SER A 292 -16.75 -0.17 14.75
C SER A 292 -15.25 -0.39 14.98
N ASP A 293 -14.89 -1.39 15.79
CA ASP A 293 -13.48 -1.77 15.98
C ASP A 293 -12.88 -2.34 14.70
N THR A 294 -13.69 -2.77 13.75
CA THR A 294 -13.28 -3.30 12.45
C THR A 294 -13.86 -2.40 11.36
N LEU A 295 -13.00 -1.56 10.79
CA LEU A 295 -13.21 -0.85 9.53
C LEU A 295 -12.53 -1.64 8.41
N THR A 296 -12.71 -1.20 7.18
CA THR A 296 -12.17 -1.95 6.03
C THR A 296 -10.64 -1.92 6.00
N TYR A 297 -10.04 -0.74 6.22
CA TYR A 297 -8.59 -0.55 6.05
C TYR A 297 -7.84 -0.32 7.35
N VAL A 298 -8.53 0.01 8.43
CA VAL A 298 -7.95 0.17 9.77
C VAL A 298 -8.80 -0.53 10.82
N ASN A 299 -8.14 -1.22 11.75
CA ASN A 299 -8.82 -2.03 12.77
C ASN A 299 -8.26 -1.72 14.14
N ARG A 300 -9.14 -1.58 15.14
CA ARG A 300 -8.73 -1.37 16.53
C ARG A 300 -8.09 -2.64 17.07
N LEU A 301 -6.95 -2.50 17.72
CA LEU A 301 -6.34 -3.58 18.48
C LEU A 301 -6.93 -3.62 19.90
N LYS A 302 -7.30 -4.79 20.35
CA LYS A 302 -7.82 -5.08 21.71
C LYS A 302 -6.96 -6.11 22.40
#